data_f808864ceab312d70c05e620fcd6d53a
#
_entry.id   f808864ceab312d70c05e620fcd6d53a
#
_cell.length_a   1.000
_cell.length_b   1.000
_cell.length_c   1.000
_cell.angle_alpha   90.00
_cell.angle_beta   90.00
_cell.angle_gamma   90.00
#
_symmetry.space_group_name_H-M   'P 1'
#
loop_
_entity.id
_entity.type
_entity.pdbx_description
1 polymer ?
#
loop_
_entity_poly.entity_id
_entity_poly.type
_entity_poly.pdbx_seq_one_letter_code
_entity_poly.pdbx_strand_id
1 'polypeptide(L)'
;MKYLLILFTLSLSNESNKKEIYAFTAPSKLNEWRIVNDDVMGGISESSIARTAAGHGVFSGHVSLENKGGFASIQLNTRIKLAKEQKFIVLRIKGDGKAYEFRMKSEISQYESYVHSFATSGEWQTIKLPISEFYPQFRGRRLNSPNFNFNTIEQVSFLIANKQEEDFKLWIDRIDIE
;
A
#
# COMPACT_ATOMS: atom_id res chain seq x y z
N MET A 1 -55.95 16.68 20.96
CA MET A 1 -54.98 15.62 20.63
C MET A 1 -54.02 16.14 19.58
N LYS A 2 -52.78 16.42 19.96
CA LYS A 2 -51.71 16.87 19.02
C LYS A 2 -50.89 15.67 18.65
N TYR A 3 -50.90 15.24 17.37
CA TYR A 3 -50.05 14.20 16.87
C TYR A 3 -48.66 14.78 16.59
N LEU A 4 -47.67 14.33 17.33
CA LEU A 4 -46.26 14.63 17.12
C LEU A 4 -45.73 13.69 16.01
N LEU A 5 -45.50 14.26 14.81
CA LEU A 5 -44.88 13.55 13.70
C LEU A 5 -43.37 13.49 13.93
N ILE A 6 -42.84 12.33 14.33
CA ILE A 6 -41.39 12.08 14.44
C ILE A 6 -40.91 11.74 13.04
N LEU A 7 -40.23 12.69 12.40
CA LEU A 7 -39.47 12.43 11.16
C LEU A 7 -38.20 11.65 11.52
N PHE A 8 -38.22 10.35 11.19
CA PHE A 8 -37.00 9.52 11.18
C PHE A 8 -36.22 9.85 9.91
N THR A 9 -35.20 10.71 10.02
CA THR A 9 -34.23 10.88 8.94
C THR A 9 -33.33 9.66 8.90
N LEU A 10 -33.56 8.75 7.95
CA LEU A 10 -32.60 7.71 7.59
C LEU A 10 -31.35 8.41 7.05
N SER A 11 -30.31 8.45 7.85
CA SER A 11 -28.95 8.71 7.38
C SER A 11 -28.53 7.48 6.55
N LEU A 12 -28.67 7.57 5.24
CA LEU A 12 -28.06 6.64 4.31
C LEU A 12 -26.53 6.84 4.41
N SER A 13 -25.89 6.05 5.24
CA SER A 13 -24.44 5.94 5.23
C SER A 13 -24.00 5.42 3.87
N ASN A 14 -23.24 6.22 3.17
CA ASN A 14 -22.69 5.94 1.83
C ASN A 14 -21.51 4.93 1.96
N GLU A 15 -21.78 3.71 2.42
CA GLU A 15 -20.79 2.63 2.53
C GLU A 15 -20.57 1.85 1.22
N SER A 16 -21.20 2.27 0.10
CA SER A 16 -21.38 1.40 -1.05
C SER A 16 -20.18 1.27 -2.01
N ASN A 17 -19.06 1.96 -1.80
CA ASN A 17 -17.94 1.95 -2.78
C ASN A 17 -16.59 1.45 -2.26
N LYS A 18 -16.52 1.03 -1.01
CA LYS A 18 -15.30 0.51 -0.44
C LYS A 18 -15.08 -0.95 -0.84
N LYS A 19 -13.94 -1.25 -1.43
CA LYS A 19 -13.51 -2.59 -1.82
C LYS A 19 -12.18 -2.92 -1.14
N GLU A 20 -12.13 -4.05 -0.46
CA GLU A 20 -10.90 -4.55 0.12
C GLU A 20 -9.97 -5.11 -0.96
N ILE A 21 -8.70 -4.69 -0.94
CA ILE A 21 -7.61 -5.29 -1.71
C ILE A 21 -7.04 -6.47 -0.91
N TYR A 22 -6.69 -6.21 0.36
CA TYR A 22 -6.12 -7.21 1.24
C TYR A 22 -6.28 -6.81 2.71
N ALA A 23 -6.61 -7.78 3.56
CA ALA A 23 -6.57 -7.64 5.01
C ALA A 23 -5.71 -8.74 5.63
N PHE A 24 -4.88 -8.38 6.61
CA PHE A 24 -3.97 -9.32 7.29
C PHE A 24 -4.65 -10.15 8.38
N THR A 25 -5.96 -10.24 8.37
CA THR A 25 -6.73 -11.10 9.28
C THR A 25 -6.50 -12.58 8.96
N ALA A 26 -6.74 -13.50 9.94
CA ALA A 26 -6.93 -14.90 9.59
C ALA A 26 -8.25 -15.02 8.81
N PRO A 27 -8.33 -15.52 7.61
CA PRO A 27 -7.55 -16.56 6.96
C PRO A 27 -6.61 -16.09 5.83
N SER A 28 -6.26 -14.82 5.73
CA SER A 28 -5.39 -14.35 4.65
C SER A 28 -4.04 -15.10 4.61
N LYS A 29 -3.51 -15.33 3.43
CA LYS A 29 -2.32 -16.15 3.23
C LYS A 29 -1.09 -15.26 3.05
N LEU A 30 -0.18 -15.23 4.02
CA LEU A 30 1.07 -14.46 3.93
C LEU A 30 1.95 -14.84 2.73
N ASN A 31 1.87 -16.09 2.27
CA ASN A 31 2.62 -16.57 1.10
C ASN A 31 2.14 -15.99 -0.24
N GLU A 32 1.06 -15.22 -0.25
CA GLU A 32 0.65 -14.42 -1.41
C GLU A 32 1.55 -13.19 -1.59
N TRP A 33 2.20 -12.73 -0.50
CA TRP A 33 3.18 -11.66 -0.55
C TRP A 33 4.56 -12.20 -0.90
N ARG A 34 5.18 -11.59 -1.90
CA ARG A 34 6.54 -11.90 -2.31
C ARG A 34 7.49 -10.80 -1.83
N ILE A 35 8.58 -11.19 -1.18
CA ILE A 35 9.69 -10.29 -0.84
C ILE A 35 10.51 -10.04 -2.11
N VAL A 36 10.83 -8.77 -2.38
CA VAL A 36 11.69 -8.34 -3.48
C VAL A 36 12.57 -7.20 -2.96
N ASN A 37 13.78 -7.53 -2.59
CA ASN A 37 14.78 -6.59 -2.12
C ASN A 37 15.79 -6.26 -3.23
N ASP A 38 16.78 -5.46 -2.90
CA ASP A 38 17.86 -5.08 -3.81
C ASP A 38 18.86 -6.20 -4.14
N ASP A 39 18.74 -7.37 -3.50
CA ASP A 39 19.51 -8.60 -3.83
C ASP A 39 19.38 -8.98 -5.31
N VAL A 40 18.24 -8.71 -5.94
CA VAL A 40 18.05 -8.86 -7.40
C VAL A 40 19.02 -7.99 -8.23
N MET A 41 19.70 -7.04 -7.60
CA MET A 41 20.72 -6.16 -8.19
C MET A 41 22.09 -6.30 -7.51
N GLY A 42 22.25 -7.28 -6.61
CA GLY A 42 23.47 -7.53 -5.85
C GLY A 42 23.57 -6.79 -4.52
N GLY A 43 22.53 -6.07 -4.09
CA GLY A 43 22.44 -5.49 -2.74
C GLY A 43 22.32 -6.55 -1.65
N ILE A 44 22.36 -6.11 -0.41
CA ILE A 44 22.32 -6.99 0.77
C ILE A 44 21.23 -6.58 1.76
N SER A 45 20.24 -5.78 1.33
CA SER A 45 19.08 -5.47 2.15
C SER A 45 18.26 -6.73 2.44
N GLU A 46 17.77 -6.85 3.67
CA GLU A 46 16.98 -7.99 4.11
C GLU A 46 15.62 -7.54 4.63
N SER A 47 14.57 -8.30 4.30
CA SER A 47 13.23 -8.04 4.83
C SER A 47 12.41 -9.30 5.03
N SER A 48 11.36 -9.17 5.80
CA SER A 48 10.39 -10.22 6.07
C SER A 48 8.97 -9.68 6.14
N ILE A 49 8.01 -10.55 5.92
CA ILE A 49 6.60 -10.31 6.21
C ILE A 49 6.10 -11.38 7.18
N ALA A 50 5.55 -10.96 8.28
CA ALA A 50 5.02 -11.82 9.32
C ALA A 50 3.62 -11.37 9.75
N ARG A 51 2.89 -12.23 10.48
CA ARG A 51 1.62 -11.85 11.12
C ARG A 51 1.79 -11.82 12.62
N THR A 52 1.27 -10.77 13.26
CA THR A 52 1.20 -10.71 14.73
C THR A 52 0.06 -11.57 15.26
N ALA A 53 0.09 -11.87 16.56
CA ALA A 53 -1.03 -12.54 17.24
C ALA A 53 -2.34 -11.71 17.18
N ALA A 54 -2.24 -10.39 17.07
CA ALA A 54 -3.38 -9.50 16.90
C ALA A 54 -3.96 -9.47 15.46
N GLY A 55 -3.38 -10.24 14.52
CA GLY A 55 -3.87 -10.33 13.15
C GLY A 55 -3.41 -9.22 12.22
N HIS A 56 -2.32 -8.50 12.54
CA HIS A 56 -1.74 -7.49 11.64
C HIS A 56 -0.52 -8.05 10.91
N GLY A 57 -0.31 -7.65 9.66
CA GLY A 57 0.92 -7.87 8.94
C GLY A 57 2.05 -7.00 9.51
N VAL A 58 3.27 -7.51 9.52
CA VAL A 58 4.47 -6.76 9.87
C VAL A 58 5.49 -6.93 8.75
N PHE A 59 5.72 -5.87 7.98
CA PHE A 59 6.82 -5.75 7.04
C PHE A 59 7.99 -5.08 7.74
N SER A 60 9.10 -5.79 7.91
CA SER A 60 10.27 -5.29 8.65
C SER A 60 11.56 -5.84 8.09
N GLY A 61 12.66 -5.16 8.36
CA GLY A 61 13.98 -5.55 7.91
C GLY A 61 15.03 -4.48 8.09
N HIS A 62 16.11 -4.63 7.33
CA HIS A 62 17.23 -3.72 7.27
C HIS A 62 17.51 -3.34 5.82
N VAL A 63 17.56 -2.04 5.53
CA VAL A 63 18.01 -1.53 4.24
C VAL A 63 19.50 -1.21 4.33
N SER A 64 20.29 -1.80 3.45
CA SER A 64 21.72 -1.51 3.31
C SER A 64 21.98 -0.76 2.00
N LEU A 65 22.93 0.17 2.02
CA LEU A 65 23.39 0.87 0.82
C LEU A 65 24.57 0.19 0.13
N GLU A 66 25.09 -0.88 0.71
CA GLU A 66 26.19 -1.63 0.12
C GLU A 66 25.84 -2.21 -1.24
N ASN A 67 26.84 -2.40 -2.09
CA ASN A 67 26.71 -2.99 -3.43
C ASN A 67 25.67 -2.31 -4.33
N LYS A 68 25.44 -1.01 -4.16
CA LYS A 68 24.41 -0.23 -4.85
C LYS A 68 22.98 -0.67 -4.50
N GLY A 69 22.80 -1.27 -3.32
CA GLY A 69 21.52 -1.57 -2.74
C GLY A 69 20.75 -0.30 -2.33
N GLY A 70 19.78 -0.41 -1.46
CA GLY A 70 19.08 0.71 -0.88
C GLY A 70 17.56 0.61 -0.92
N PHE A 71 17.00 -0.61 -1.06
CA PHE A 71 15.56 -0.79 -0.90
C PHE A 71 15.18 -2.17 -0.38
N ALA A 72 14.05 -2.22 0.28
CA ALA A 72 13.33 -3.46 0.58
C ALA A 72 11.86 -3.30 0.18
N SER A 73 11.24 -4.37 -0.31
CA SER A 73 9.83 -4.35 -0.71
C SER A 73 9.11 -5.67 -0.51
N ILE A 74 7.79 -5.58 -0.37
CA ILE A 74 6.85 -6.69 -0.47
C ILE A 74 5.83 -6.41 -1.56
N GLN A 75 5.48 -7.43 -2.35
CA GLN A 75 4.61 -7.33 -3.52
C GLN A 75 3.50 -8.37 -3.44
N LEU A 76 2.27 -7.94 -3.77
CA LEU A 76 1.08 -8.78 -3.89
C LEU A 76 0.50 -8.64 -5.29
N ASN A 77 0.33 -9.77 -5.98
CA ASN A 77 -0.42 -9.79 -7.23
C ASN A 77 -1.92 -9.76 -6.95
N THR A 78 -2.65 -8.97 -7.72
CA THR A 78 -4.09 -8.74 -7.56
C THR A 78 -4.80 -8.88 -8.91
N ARG A 79 -6.13 -8.78 -8.91
CA ARG A 79 -6.95 -8.64 -10.11
C ARG A 79 -8.11 -7.71 -9.81
N ILE A 80 -7.80 -6.41 -9.68
CA ILE A 80 -8.77 -5.41 -9.29
C ILE A 80 -9.20 -4.62 -10.52
N LYS A 81 -10.50 -4.56 -10.75
CA LYS A 81 -11.11 -3.62 -11.67
C LYS A 81 -11.63 -2.45 -10.86
N LEU A 82 -11.17 -1.25 -11.20
CA LEU A 82 -11.58 0.00 -10.55
C LEU A 82 -12.95 0.44 -11.09
N ALA A 83 -13.82 0.83 -10.18
CA ALA A 83 -15.03 1.58 -10.52
C ALA A 83 -14.70 3.08 -10.67
N LYS A 84 -15.52 3.81 -11.45
CA LYS A 84 -15.30 5.24 -11.72
C LYS A 84 -15.33 6.12 -10.45
N GLU A 85 -16.06 5.67 -9.45
CA GLU A 85 -16.29 6.35 -8.19
C GLU A 85 -15.11 6.16 -7.22
N GLN A 86 -14.32 5.11 -7.40
CA GLN A 86 -13.16 4.81 -6.58
C GLN A 86 -12.00 5.74 -6.92
N LYS A 87 -11.59 6.55 -5.95
CA LYS A 87 -10.61 7.62 -6.14
C LYS A 87 -9.39 7.50 -5.24
N PHE A 88 -9.45 6.67 -4.20
CA PHE A 88 -8.41 6.58 -3.19
C PHE A 88 -8.00 5.13 -2.93
N ILE A 89 -6.71 4.92 -2.78
CA ILE A 89 -6.17 3.79 -2.01
C ILE A 89 -6.20 4.20 -0.54
N VAL A 90 -6.70 3.33 0.30
CA VAL A 90 -6.83 3.58 1.75
C VAL A 90 -6.01 2.55 2.50
N LEU A 91 -5.02 3.02 3.24
CA LEU A 91 -4.11 2.19 4.02
C LEU A 91 -4.42 2.34 5.52
N ARG A 92 -4.69 1.25 6.22
CA ARG A 92 -4.71 1.21 7.68
C ARG A 92 -3.40 0.63 8.17
N ILE A 93 -2.52 1.49 8.69
CA ILE A 93 -1.14 1.14 9.00
C ILE A 93 -0.67 1.80 10.32
N LYS A 94 0.44 1.27 10.85
CA LYS A 94 1.25 1.89 11.88
C LYS A 94 2.72 1.74 11.48
N GLY A 95 3.45 2.84 11.31
CA GLY A 95 4.86 2.80 10.94
C GLY A 95 5.78 3.13 12.13
N ASP A 96 7.01 3.41 11.80
CA ASP A 96 8.12 3.70 12.71
C ASP A 96 8.64 5.14 12.61
N GLY A 97 7.81 6.03 12.04
CA GLY A 97 8.17 7.44 11.79
C GLY A 97 8.87 7.69 10.46
N LYS A 98 9.11 6.65 9.67
CA LYS A 98 9.78 6.73 8.36
C LYS A 98 8.82 6.96 7.21
N ALA A 99 9.35 7.36 6.07
CA ALA A 99 8.62 7.42 4.82
C ALA A 99 8.66 6.06 4.10
N TYR A 100 7.54 5.71 3.50
CA TYR A 100 7.37 4.52 2.67
C TYR A 100 6.72 4.90 1.35
N GLU A 101 6.79 4.00 0.39
CA GLU A 101 6.07 4.12 -0.86
C GLU A 101 5.02 3.02 -0.97
N PHE A 102 3.81 3.38 -1.37
CA PHE A 102 2.84 2.44 -1.91
C PHE A 102 2.91 2.50 -3.43
N ARG A 103 3.00 1.35 -4.05
CA ARG A 103 3.18 1.22 -5.49
C ARG A 103 2.11 0.33 -6.07
N MET A 104 1.72 0.59 -7.31
CA MET A 104 0.80 -0.25 -8.07
C MET A 104 1.20 -0.36 -9.53
N LYS A 105 0.80 -1.45 -10.16
CA LYS A 105 0.90 -1.67 -11.60
C LYS A 105 -0.48 -1.98 -12.16
N SER A 106 -0.79 -1.47 -13.34
CA SER A 106 -2.03 -1.84 -14.04
C SER A 106 -1.92 -3.20 -14.71
N GLU A 107 -0.70 -3.60 -15.09
CA GLU A 107 -0.35 -4.91 -15.63
C GLU A 107 0.97 -5.38 -15.02
N ILE A 108 1.09 -6.67 -14.69
CA ILE A 108 2.31 -7.24 -14.09
C ILE A 108 3.53 -7.06 -15.01
N SER A 109 3.32 -7.13 -16.32
CA SER A 109 4.36 -7.03 -17.34
C SER A 109 4.95 -5.62 -17.50
N GLN A 110 4.32 -4.57 -16.97
CA GLN A 110 4.85 -3.20 -17.04
C GLN A 110 6.22 -3.11 -16.36
N TYR A 111 7.15 -2.37 -16.98
CA TYR A 111 8.47 -2.13 -16.38
C TYR A 111 8.41 -1.06 -15.29
N GLU A 112 7.55 -0.03 -15.44
CA GLU A 112 7.32 1.00 -14.43
C GLU A 112 6.34 0.56 -13.36
N SER A 113 6.43 1.20 -12.21
CA SER A 113 5.41 1.19 -11.17
C SER A 113 4.86 2.60 -10.98
N TYR A 114 3.60 2.71 -10.61
CA TYR A 114 2.97 3.97 -10.20
C TYR A 114 3.09 4.11 -8.69
N VAL A 115 3.66 5.22 -8.25
CA VAL A 115 4.18 5.41 -6.89
C VAL A 115 3.51 6.58 -6.19
N HIS A 116 3.16 6.38 -4.94
CA HIS A 116 2.80 7.45 -4.02
C HIS A 116 3.55 7.25 -2.70
N SER A 117 4.31 8.27 -2.29
CA SER A 117 5.03 8.25 -1.02
C SER A 117 4.11 8.70 0.12
N PHE A 118 4.30 8.14 1.31
CA PHE A 118 3.59 8.53 2.51
C PHE A 118 4.51 8.48 3.73
N ALA A 119 4.27 9.40 4.67
CA ALA A 119 4.96 9.40 5.96
C ALA A 119 4.18 8.58 6.98
N THR A 120 4.89 8.00 7.92
CA THR A 120 4.28 7.27 9.04
C THR A 120 4.54 7.95 10.37
N SER A 121 3.72 7.61 11.35
CA SER A 121 3.92 7.91 12.76
C SER A 121 4.01 6.63 13.58
N GLY A 122 4.39 6.71 14.84
CA GLY A 122 4.40 5.57 15.76
C GLY A 122 2.99 5.04 16.11
N GLU A 123 1.92 5.64 15.58
CA GLU A 123 0.54 5.32 15.90
C GLU A 123 -0.21 4.71 14.71
N TRP A 124 -1.33 4.03 14.98
CA TRP A 124 -2.23 3.54 13.95
C TRP A 124 -2.91 4.70 13.24
N GLN A 125 -2.73 4.79 11.94
CA GLN A 125 -3.28 5.84 11.08
C GLN A 125 -4.00 5.24 9.86
N THR A 126 -4.96 5.99 9.34
CA THR A 126 -5.61 5.70 8.06
C THR A 126 -5.15 6.76 7.07
N ILE A 127 -4.45 6.32 6.03
CA ILE A 127 -3.92 7.20 4.99
C ILE A 127 -4.74 6.99 3.72
N LYS A 128 -5.20 8.09 3.11
CA LYS A 128 -5.87 8.10 1.81
C LYS A 128 -4.90 8.65 0.77
N LEU A 129 -4.61 7.84 -0.24
CA LEU A 129 -3.72 8.17 -1.35
C LEU A 129 -4.56 8.37 -2.61
N PRO A 130 -4.66 9.59 -3.18
CA PRO A 130 -5.42 9.81 -4.39
C PRO A 130 -4.82 9.02 -5.56
N ILE A 131 -5.63 8.17 -6.22
CA ILE A 131 -5.17 7.32 -7.33
C ILE A 131 -4.58 8.16 -8.47
N SER A 132 -5.15 9.33 -8.72
CA SER A 132 -4.66 10.26 -9.77
C SER A 132 -3.31 10.91 -9.47
N GLU A 133 -2.79 10.80 -8.24
CA GLU A 133 -1.50 11.36 -7.84
C GLU A 133 -0.35 10.34 -7.92
N PHE A 134 -0.65 9.08 -8.21
CA PHE A 134 0.38 8.07 -8.41
C PHE A 134 1.14 8.34 -9.72
N TYR A 135 2.40 8.70 -9.59
CA TYR A 135 3.27 9.01 -10.72
C TYR A 135 4.10 7.79 -11.17
N PRO A 136 4.42 7.67 -12.47
CA PRO A 136 5.21 6.55 -12.98
C PRO A 136 6.68 6.69 -12.60
N GLN A 137 7.27 5.58 -12.14
CA GLN A 137 8.67 5.49 -11.71
C GLN A 137 9.29 4.17 -12.18
N PHE A 138 10.53 4.23 -12.63
CA PHE A 138 11.35 3.06 -12.94
C PHE A 138 12.75 3.20 -12.33
N ARG A 139 13.18 2.20 -11.56
CA ARG A 139 14.49 2.16 -10.88
C ARG A 139 14.81 3.47 -10.13
N GLY A 140 13.87 3.95 -9.32
CA GLY A 140 14.02 5.18 -8.54
C GLY A 140 13.93 6.49 -9.32
N ARG A 141 13.73 6.44 -10.64
CA ARG A 141 13.61 7.64 -11.49
C ARG A 141 12.16 7.86 -11.90
N ARG A 142 11.64 9.06 -11.61
CA ARG A 142 10.33 9.49 -12.11
C ARG A 142 10.38 9.62 -13.64
N LEU A 143 9.36 9.08 -14.31
CA LEU A 143 9.22 9.15 -15.75
C LEU A 143 8.40 10.37 -16.16
N ASN A 144 8.66 10.88 -17.34
CA ASN A 144 7.86 11.95 -17.95
C ASN A 144 6.68 11.36 -18.73
N SER A 145 5.79 10.69 -17.99
CA SER A 145 4.56 10.07 -18.51
C SER A 145 3.40 10.44 -17.60
N PRO A 146 2.14 10.33 -18.05
CA PRO A 146 0.97 10.64 -17.22
C PRO A 146 0.94 9.82 -15.93
N ASN A 147 0.34 10.38 -14.90
CA ASN A 147 0.00 9.66 -13.67
C ASN A 147 -0.97 8.51 -13.97
N PHE A 148 -1.18 7.66 -12.97
CA PHE A 148 -2.05 6.49 -13.09
C PHE A 148 -3.47 6.87 -13.58
N ASN A 149 -3.88 6.31 -14.70
CA ASN A 149 -5.18 6.55 -15.35
C ASN A 149 -5.81 5.27 -15.91
N PHE A 150 -5.39 4.12 -15.40
CA PHE A 150 -5.90 2.81 -15.80
C PHE A 150 -7.11 2.42 -14.96
N ASN A 151 -7.86 1.42 -15.43
CA ASN A 151 -9.03 0.87 -14.75
C ASN A 151 -8.77 -0.50 -14.09
N THR A 152 -7.52 -0.95 -14.08
CA THR A 152 -7.09 -2.22 -13.48
C THR A 152 -5.88 -2.01 -12.58
N ILE A 153 -5.77 -2.83 -11.53
CA ILE A 153 -4.56 -2.96 -10.70
C ILE A 153 -4.26 -4.45 -10.59
N GLU A 154 -3.14 -4.87 -11.15
CA GLU A 154 -2.69 -6.27 -11.13
C GLU A 154 -1.60 -6.54 -10.09
N GLN A 155 -0.95 -5.51 -9.56
CA GLN A 155 0.01 -5.64 -8.48
C GLN A 155 -0.02 -4.42 -7.57
N VAL A 156 0.11 -4.66 -6.27
CA VAL A 156 0.40 -3.62 -5.27
C VAL A 156 1.66 -3.98 -4.50
N SER A 157 2.36 -2.98 -3.97
CA SER A 157 3.55 -3.21 -3.14
C SER A 157 3.79 -2.10 -2.13
N PHE A 158 4.44 -2.47 -1.02
CA PHE A 158 5.08 -1.53 -0.11
C PHE A 158 6.58 -1.56 -0.35
N LEU A 159 7.21 -0.40 -0.29
CA LEU A 159 8.64 -0.26 -0.47
C LEU A 159 9.19 0.80 0.49
N ILE A 160 10.40 0.57 0.99
CA ILE A 160 11.23 1.55 1.68
C ILE A 160 12.54 1.75 0.91
N ALA A 161 12.88 3.02 0.62
CA ALA A 161 14.08 3.40 -0.13
C ALA A 161 14.48 4.85 0.19
N ASN A 162 14.77 5.15 1.45
CA ASN A 162 15.05 6.50 1.95
C ASN A 162 16.48 6.98 1.70
N LYS A 163 17.28 6.22 0.90
CA LYS A 163 18.70 6.51 0.57
C LYS A 163 19.59 6.57 1.81
N GLN A 164 19.28 5.79 2.80
CA GLN A 164 20.06 5.64 4.02
C GLN A 164 20.03 4.20 4.49
N GLU A 165 21.04 3.81 5.25
CA GLU A 165 21.08 2.53 5.94
C GLU A 165 20.18 2.62 7.16
N GLU A 166 19.21 1.71 7.26
CA GLU A 166 18.19 1.79 8.32
C GLU A 166 17.47 0.48 8.58
N ASP A 167 17.17 0.21 9.84
CA ASP A 167 16.16 -0.76 10.23
C ASP A 167 14.77 -0.16 10.04
N PHE A 168 13.80 -0.97 9.64
CA PHE A 168 12.45 -0.47 9.43
C PHE A 168 11.38 -1.45 9.92
N LYS A 169 10.19 -0.90 10.22
CA LYS A 169 9.04 -1.69 10.62
C LYS A 169 7.72 -1.01 10.32
N LEU A 170 6.93 -1.64 9.48
CA LEU A 170 5.61 -1.20 9.09
C LEU A 170 4.58 -2.27 9.44
N TRP A 171 3.63 -1.94 10.32
CA TRP A 171 2.45 -2.77 10.58
C TRP A 171 1.35 -2.38 9.59
N ILE A 172 0.70 -3.40 9.04
CA ILE A 172 -0.35 -3.25 8.04
C ILE A 172 -1.56 -4.03 8.52
N ASP A 173 -2.68 -3.34 8.72
CA ASP A 173 -3.97 -3.97 9.02
C ASP A 173 -4.65 -4.38 7.72
N ARG A 174 -4.89 -3.41 6.82
CA ARG A 174 -5.57 -3.65 5.55
C ARG A 174 -5.28 -2.57 4.52
N ILE A 175 -5.59 -2.92 3.29
CA ILE A 175 -5.51 -2.09 2.10
C ILE A 175 -6.89 -2.13 1.44
N ASP A 176 -7.50 -0.97 1.26
CA ASP A 176 -8.82 -0.80 0.63
C ASP A 176 -8.74 0.16 -0.56
N ILE A 177 -9.80 0.17 -1.36
CA ILE A 177 -10.09 1.18 -2.38
C ILE A 177 -11.46 1.79 -2.10
N GLU A 178 -11.56 3.09 -2.18
CA GLU A 178 -12.83 3.82 -2.08
C GLU A 178 -12.98 4.97 -3.09
#